data_14994510dfaf3ea5a7b698dc66334236
#
_entry.id   14994510dfaf3ea5a7b698dc66334236
#
_cell.length_a   1.000
_cell.length_b   1.000
_cell.length_c   1.000
_cell.angle_alpha   90.00
_cell.angle_beta   90.00
_cell.angle_gamma   90.00
#
_symmetry.space_group_name_H-M   'P 1'
#
loop_
_entity.id
_entity.type
_entity.pdbx_description
1 polymer ?
#
loop_
_entity_poly.entity_id
_entity_poly.type
_entity_poly.pdbx_seq_one_letter_code
_entity_poly.pdbx_strand_id
1 'polypeptide(L)'
;MTERISAQRTVPAAPEAIFEVLTDPDGHVAIDSSGMLQAASGTRVREVGDDFVVHMDREALGDLPMGTYDVRVIITRLRAAEQVEWTIEGTVKPPIGHVYGYELTPHPDGTTVTSYCDWSAAAEEWKPAFPVIDEKALRASLGLLERAVRRGYPTPAAG
;
A
#
# COMPACT_ATOMS: atom_id res chain seq x y z
N MET A 1 -11.07 -6.90 20.68
CA MET A 1 -10.62 -5.74 19.90
C MET A 1 -10.13 -6.19 18.53
N THR A 2 -10.59 -5.51 17.52
CA THR A 2 -10.13 -5.81 16.17
C THR A 2 -8.68 -5.33 15.98
N GLU A 3 -7.88 -6.17 15.36
CA GLU A 3 -6.50 -5.84 15.00
C GLU A 3 -6.39 -5.61 13.51
N ARG A 4 -7.46 -5.09 12.92
CA ARG A 4 -7.57 -4.82 11.49
C ARG A 4 -8.55 -3.67 11.25
N ILE A 5 -8.20 -2.80 10.31
CA ILE A 5 -9.12 -1.80 9.77
C ILE A 5 -9.22 -1.97 8.26
N SER A 6 -10.33 -1.57 7.67
CA SER A 6 -10.54 -1.66 6.23
C SER A 6 -11.48 -0.57 5.74
N ALA A 7 -11.41 -0.30 4.45
CA ALA A 7 -12.33 0.57 3.74
C ALA A 7 -12.61 -0.04 2.37
N GLN A 8 -13.75 0.31 1.77
CA GLN A 8 -14.21 -0.29 0.54
C GLN A 8 -14.70 0.77 -0.44
N ARG A 9 -14.50 0.52 -1.73
CA ARG A 9 -14.98 1.39 -2.80
C ARG A 9 -15.23 0.55 -4.06
N THR A 10 -16.31 0.85 -4.77
CA THR A 10 -16.53 0.29 -6.11
C THR A 10 -15.84 1.20 -7.12
N VAL A 11 -14.84 0.67 -7.82
CA VAL A 11 -14.07 1.39 -8.83
C VAL A 11 -14.57 0.97 -10.20
N PRO A 12 -14.91 1.92 -11.11
CA PRO A 12 -15.43 1.58 -12.43
C PRO A 12 -14.32 1.17 -13.41
N ALA A 13 -13.65 0.06 -13.09
CA ALA A 13 -12.56 -0.50 -13.88
C ALA A 13 -12.48 -2.00 -13.64
N ALA A 14 -11.90 -2.72 -14.60
CA ALA A 14 -11.69 -4.16 -14.48
C ALA A 14 -10.64 -4.47 -13.39
N PRO A 15 -10.75 -5.61 -12.70
CA PRO A 15 -9.77 -5.99 -11.67
C PRO A 15 -8.33 -5.99 -12.18
N GLU A 16 -8.10 -6.39 -13.41
CA GLU A 16 -6.77 -6.45 -14.03
C GLU A 16 -6.13 -5.07 -14.11
N ALA A 17 -6.89 -4.05 -14.47
CA ALA A 17 -6.40 -2.67 -14.56
C ALA A 17 -6.01 -2.13 -13.19
N ILE A 18 -6.77 -2.47 -12.16
CA ILE A 18 -6.49 -2.08 -10.78
C ILE A 18 -5.26 -2.82 -10.26
N PHE A 19 -5.19 -4.12 -10.55
CA PHE A 19 -4.06 -4.96 -10.15
C PHE A 19 -2.73 -4.46 -10.73
N GLU A 20 -2.75 -3.91 -11.94
CA GLU A 20 -1.57 -3.31 -12.57
C GLU A 20 -0.99 -2.17 -11.73
N VAL A 21 -1.83 -1.31 -11.18
CA VAL A 21 -1.38 -0.21 -10.31
C VAL A 21 -0.79 -0.77 -9.01
N LEU A 22 -1.45 -1.77 -8.43
CA LEU A 22 -1.07 -2.33 -7.12
C LEU A 22 0.22 -3.16 -7.16
N THR A 23 0.63 -3.63 -8.32
CA THR A 23 1.87 -4.41 -8.49
C THR A 23 3.03 -3.57 -9.02
N ASP A 24 2.79 -2.31 -9.34
CA ASP A 24 3.79 -1.37 -9.83
C ASP A 24 4.33 -0.55 -8.64
N PRO A 25 5.64 -0.55 -8.38
CA PRO A 25 6.22 0.28 -7.31
C PRO A 25 5.82 1.76 -7.40
N ASP A 26 5.78 2.33 -8.60
CA ASP A 26 5.35 3.72 -8.78
C ASP A 26 3.86 3.90 -8.51
N GLY A 27 3.08 2.83 -8.70
CA GLY A 27 1.67 2.81 -8.35
C GLY A 27 1.47 2.99 -6.85
N HIS A 28 2.32 2.39 -6.02
CA HIS A 28 2.26 2.55 -4.56
C HIS A 28 2.48 4.00 -4.15
N VAL A 29 3.39 4.70 -4.82
CA VAL A 29 3.60 6.13 -4.57
C VAL A 29 2.37 6.94 -5.00
N ALA A 30 1.78 6.59 -6.15
CA ALA A 30 0.62 7.31 -6.68
C ALA A 30 -0.62 7.22 -5.78
N ILE A 31 -0.79 6.12 -5.07
CA ILE A 31 -1.96 5.89 -4.21
C ILE A 31 -1.71 6.20 -2.73
N ASP A 32 -0.53 6.69 -2.39
CA ASP A 32 -0.21 7.04 -1.01
C ASP A 32 -0.99 8.29 -0.57
N SER A 33 -1.86 8.13 0.42
CA SER A 33 -2.64 9.23 0.98
C SER A 33 -1.91 9.95 2.11
N SER A 34 -0.79 9.40 2.59
CA SER A 34 -0.04 9.99 3.70
C SER A 34 0.90 11.11 3.27
N GLY A 35 1.31 11.09 2.01
CA GLY A 35 2.32 12.02 1.49
C GLY A 35 3.75 11.63 1.81
N MET A 36 3.98 10.56 2.56
CA MET A 36 5.31 10.12 2.96
C MET A 36 6.11 9.49 1.83
N LEU A 37 5.45 8.79 0.92
CA LEU A 37 6.10 8.08 -0.17
C LEU A 37 6.47 9.05 -1.28
N GLN A 38 7.77 9.28 -1.48
CA GLN A 38 8.26 10.24 -2.45
C GLN A 38 8.65 9.59 -3.78
N ALA A 39 9.21 8.39 -3.73
CA ALA A 39 9.64 7.65 -4.91
C ALA A 39 9.77 6.19 -4.57
N ALA A 40 9.87 5.34 -5.59
CA ALA A 40 10.09 3.92 -5.42
C ALA A 40 11.19 3.45 -6.37
N SER A 41 11.89 2.40 -5.97
CA SER A 41 12.96 1.78 -6.77
C SER A 41 12.70 0.27 -6.83
N GLY A 42 12.65 -0.27 -8.04
CA GLY A 42 12.41 -1.69 -8.27
C GLY A 42 11.55 -1.93 -9.49
N THR A 43 11.19 -3.17 -9.70
CA THR A 43 10.38 -3.59 -10.84
C THR A 43 9.04 -4.12 -10.36
N ARG A 44 8.10 -4.28 -11.29
CA ARG A 44 6.78 -4.84 -11.01
C ARG A 44 6.91 -6.17 -10.25
N VAL A 45 6.14 -6.32 -9.16
CA VAL A 45 6.13 -7.56 -8.38
C VAL A 45 5.29 -8.61 -9.11
N ARG A 46 5.72 -9.86 -9.04
CA ARG A 46 5.12 -10.98 -9.78
C ARG A 46 4.81 -12.19 -8.91
N GLU A 47 5.42 -12.27 -7.72
CA GLU A 47 5.22 -13.42 -6.82
C GLU A 47 5.47 -13.02 -5.37
N VAL A 48 5.00 -13.85 -4.46
CA VAL A 48 5.27 -13.70 -3.02
C VAL A 48 6.78 -13.72 -2.79
N GLY A 49 7.24 -12.81 -1.96
CA GLY A 49 8.67 -12.63 -1.67
C GLY A 49 9.34 -11.57 -2.52
N ASP A 50 8.73 -11.16 -3.64
CA ASP A 50 9.22 -10.01 -4.40
C ASP A 50 9.16 -8.75 -3.54
N ASP A 51 10.10 -7.85 -3.76
CA ASP A 51 10.18 -6.62 -2.99
C ASP A 51 10.56 -5.42 -3.86
N PHE A 52 10.37 -4.24 -3.28
CA PHE A 52 10.90 -3.01 -3.84
C PHE A 52 11.13 -2.02 -2.70
N VAL A 53 11.90 -0.98 -2.98
CA VAL A 53 12.25 0.04 -1.99
C VAL A 53 11.39 1.28 -2.20
N VAL A 54 10.90 1.86 -1.11
CA VAL A 54 10.18 3.13 -1.14
C VAL A 54 10.99 4.15 -0.36
N HIS A 55 11.16 5.32 -0.96
CA HIS A 55 11.88 6.45 -0.36
C HIS A 55 10.87 7.32 0.37
N MET A 56 11.02 7.41 1.70
CA MET A 56 10.08 8.09 2.59
C MET A 56 10.64 9.43 3.06
N ASP A 57 9.76 10.40 3.23
CA ASP A 57 10.10 11.68 3.83
C ASP A 57 9.00 12.09 4.81
N ARG A 58 9.36 12.16 6.09
CA ARG A 58 8.47 12.63 7.16
C ARG A 58 8.89 13.98 7.71
N GLU A 59 9.96 14.56 7.20
CA GLU A 59 10.49 15.80 7.76
C GLU A 59 9.47 16.94 7.71
N ALA A 60 8.87 17.16 6.55
CA ALA A 60 7.89 18.22 6.38
C ALA A 60 6.55 17.93 7.09
N LEU A 61 6.26 16.66 7.39
CA LEU A 61 5.03 16.28 8.09
C LEU A 61 5.11 16.58 9.58
N GLY A 62 6.32 16.58 10.16
CA GLY A 62 6.54 16.92 11.56
C GLY A 62 5.89 15.98 12.57
N ASP A 63 5.49 14.78 12.16
CA ASP A 63 4.80 13.82 13.03
C ASP A 63 5.76 12.96 13.86
N LEU A 64 6.87 12.52 13.26
CA LEU A 64 7.91 11.73 13.92
C LEU A 64 9.30 12.23 13.48
N PRO A 65 10.30 12.20 14.37
CA PRO A 65 11.64 12.73 14.06
C PRO A 65 12.48 11.72 13.25
N MET A 66 11.97 11.26 12.11
CA MET A 66 12.63 10.25 11.28
C MET A 66 13.29 10.84 10.01
N GLY A 67 12.91 12.05 9.60
CA GLY A 67 13.44 12.68 8.40
C GLY A 67 13.18 11.86 7.15
N THR A 68 14.23 11.63 6.36
CA THR A 68 14.17 10.80 5.15
C THR A 68 14.76 9.42 5.44
N TYR A 69 14.10 8.38 4.94
CA TYR A 69 14.56 7.01 5.12
C TYR A 69 13.93 6.10 4.07
N ASP A 70 14.49 4.91 3.90
CA ASP A 70 13.99 3.93 2.96
C ASP A 70 13.33 2.77 3.70
N VAL A 71 12.28 2.22 3.11
CA VAL A 71 11.67 0.98 3.58
C VAL A 71 11.57 -0.01 2.41
N ARG A 72 11.60 -1.30 2.73
CA ARG A 72 11.33 -2.36 1.76
C ARG A 72 9.87 -2.77 1.90
N VAL A 73 9.18 -2.84 0.76
CA VAL A 73 7.85 -3.42 0.65
C VAL A 73 8.04 -4.84 0.17
N ILE A 74 7.59 -5.81 0.96
CA ILE A 74 7.78 -7.24 0.68
C ILE A 74 6.42 -7.90 0.50
N ILE A 75 6.18 -8.50 -0.64
CA ILE A 75 4.89 -9.12 -0.97
C ILE A 75 4.68 -10.38 -0.13
N THR A 76 3.59 -10.42 0.63
CA THR A 76 3.21 -11.54 1.48
C THR A 76 2.08 -12.38 0.90
N ARG A 77 1.22 -11.79 0.06
CA ARG A 77 0.18 -12.51 -0.67
C ARG A 77 0.01 -11.87 -2.05
N LEU A 78 -0.14 -12.71 -3.06
CA LEU A 78 -0.35 -12.24 -4.42
C LEU A 78 -1.21 -13.25 -5.18
N ARG A 79 -2.41 -12.80 -5.58
CA ARG A 79 -3.30 -13.58 -6.45
C ARG A 79 -3.74 -12.67 -7.59
N ALA A 80 -3.46 -13.10 -8.81
CA ALA A 80 -3.68 -12.28 -10.00
C ALA A 80 -5.11 -11.73 -10.07
N ALA A 81 -5.24 -10.41 -10.16
CA ALA A 81 -6.50 -9.67 -10.22
C ALA A 81 -7.44 -9.89 -9.02
N GLU A 82 -6.94 -10.45 -7.91
CA GLU A 82 -7.75 -10.74 -6.71
C GLU A 82 -7.19 -10.15 -5.43
N GLN A 83 -5.86 -10.18 -5.24
CA GLN A 83 -5.28 -9.71 -3.99
C GLN A 83 -3.80 -9.36 -4.12
N VAL A 84 -3.42 -8.26 -3.46
CA VAL A 84 -2.01 -7.90 -3.22
C VAL A 84 -1.89 -7.53 -1.75
N GLU A 85 -0.99 -8.18 -1.04
CA GLU A 85 -0.70 -7.88 0.36
C GLU A 85 0.81 -7.78 0.56
N TRP A 86 1.23 -6.87 1.43
CA TRP A 86 2.65 -6.68 1.71
C TRP A 86 2.89 -6.32 3.16
N THR A 87 4.11 -6.58 3.62
CA THR A 87 4.62 -6.08 4.89
C THR A 87 5.71 -5.06 4.63
N ILE A 88 6.06 -4.30 5.66
CA ILE A 88 7.06 -3.24 5.59
C ILE A 88 8.25 -3.64 6.45
N GLU A 89 9.45 -3.56 5.87
CA GLU A 89 10.70 -3.74 6.60
C GLU A 89 11.48 -2.44 6.51
N GLY A 90 11.64 -1.77 7.65
CA GLY A 90 12.31 -0.49 7.73
C GLY A 90 13.48 -0.53 8.70
N THR A 91 13.65 0.55 9.47
CA THR A 91 14.74 0.69 10.44
C THR A 91 14.53 -0.10 11.73
N VAL A 92 13.27 -0.49 12.00
CA VAL A 92 12.94 -1.26 13.21
C VAL A 92 13.34 -2.71 13.02
N LYS A 93 14.10 -3.25 13.98
CA LYS A 93 14.57 -4.65 13.97
C LYS A 93 14.24 -5.33 15.30
N PRO A 94 13.65 -6.54 15.27
CA PRO A 94 13.11 -7.24 14.08
C PRO A 94 11.94 -6.48 13.46
N PRO A 95 11.54 -6.83 12.23
CA PRO A 95 10.40 -6.18 11.58
C PRO A 95 9.12 -6.27 12.40
N ILE A 96 8.29 -5.24 12.33
CA ILE A 96 7.07 -5.14 13.16
C ILE A 96 6.07 -6.26 12.85
N GLY A 97 5.89 -6.61 11.58
CA GLY A 97 5.05 -7.74 11.19
C GLY A 97 3.61 -7.41 10.79
N HIS A 98 3.26 -6.11 10.72
CA HIS A 98 1.96 -5.70 10.21
C HIS A 98 1.92 -5.81 8.69
N VAL A 99 0.70 -5.88 8.13
CA VAL A 99 0.52 -5.95 6.68
C VAL A 99 -0.50 -4.92 6.20
N TYR A 100 -0.34 -4.52 4.96
CA TYR A 100 -1.31 -3.73 4.20
C TYR A 100 -1.71 -4.53 2.99
N GLY A 101 -2.93 -4.36 2.52
CA GLY A 101 -3.34 -5.07 1.32
C GLY A 101 -4.60 -4.52 0.68
N TYR A 102 -4.85 -5.07 -0.51
CA TYR A 102 -6.03 -4.79 -1.31
C TYR A 102 -6.63 -6.10 -1.78
N GLU A 103 -7.94 -6.23 -1.63
CA GLU A 103 -8.70 -7.35 -2.17
C GLU A 103 -9.63 -6.83 -3.26
N LEU A 104 -9.71 -7.54 -4.38
CA LEU A 104 -10.48 -7.16 -5.56
C LEU A 104 -11.56 -8.20 -5.80
N THR A 105 -12.82 -7.75 -5.89
CA THR A 105 -13.96 -8.62 -6.19
C THR A 105 -14.72 -8.03 -7.37
N PRO A 106 -14.99 -8.82 -8.45
CA PRO A 106 -15.77 -8.33 -9.56
C PRO A 106 -17.14 -7.79 -9.12
N HIS A 107 -17.57 -6.70 -9.74
CA HIS A 107 -18.84 -6.05 -9.46
C HIS A 107 -19.48 -5.67 -10.80
N PRO A 108 -20.82 -5.64 -10.92
CA PRO A 108 -21.48 -5.24 -12.17
C PRO A 108 -21.01 -3.89 -12.73
N ASP A 109 -20.62 -2.96 -11.86
CA ASP A 109 -20.16 -1.62 -12.26
C ASP A 109 -18.62 -1.48 -12.28
N GLY A 110 -17.89 -2.60 -12.18
CA GLY A 110 -16.43 -2.59 -12.20
C GLY A 110 -15.82 -3.56 -11.20
N THR A 111 -15.24 -3.05 -10.13
CA THR A 111 -14.58 -3.87 -9.10
C THR A 111 -14.83 -3.28 -7.73
N THR A 112 -15.25 -4.13 -6.78
CA THR A 112 -15.26 -3.74 -5.38
C THR A 112 -13.85 -3.93 -4.84
N VAL A 113 -13.24 -2.86 -4.36
CA VAL A 113 -11.88 -2.84 -3.84
C VAL A 113 -11.92 -2.63 -2.34
N THR A 114 -11.30 -3.53 -1.58
CA THR A 114 -11.15 -3.41 -0.14
C THR A 114 -9.69 -3.13 0.18
N SER A 115 -9.42 -2.00 0.83
CA SER A 115 -8.10 -1.67 1.35
C SER A 115 -8.07 -1.99 2.83
N TYR A 116 -7.03 -2.65 3.31
CA TYR A 116 -6.94 -3.03 4.73
C TYR A 116 -5.53 -2.87 5.29
N CYS A 117 -5.49 -2.70 6.61
CA CYS A 117 -4.28 -2.80 7.41
C CYS A 117 -4.57 -3.79 8.53
N ASP A 118 -3.71 -4.78 8.69
CA ASP A 118 -3.88 -5.86 9.67
C ASP A 118 -2.60 -5.97 10.50
N TRP A 119 -2.73 -5.89 11.82
CA TRP A 119 -1.60 -5.97 12.74
C TRP A 119 -1.72 -7.12 13.74
N SER A 120 -2.57 -8.11 13.42
CA SER A 120 -2.75 -9.28 14.28
C SER A 120 -1.47 -10.09 14.44
N ALA A 121 -0.61 -10.12 13.42
CA ALA A 121 0.68 -10.80 13.45
C ALA A 121 1.84 -9.90 13.88
N ALA A 122 1.57 -8.65 14.23
CA ALA A 122 2.60 -7.72 14.68
C ALA A 122 3.16 -8.15 16.04
N ALA A 123 4.42 -7.79 16.31
CA ALA A 123 5.01 -8.01 17.63
C ALA A 123 4.16 -7.31 18.69
N GLU A 124 3.91 -7.99 19.82
CA GLU A 124 2.99 -7.51 20.87
C GLU A 124 3.36 -6.10 21.36
N GLU A 125 4.65 -5.79 21.45
CA GLU A 125 5.13 -4.48 21.89
C GLU A 125 4.72 -3.33 20.95
N TRP A 126 4.44 -3.64 19.68
CA TRP A 126 4.07 -2.64 18.68
C TRP A 126 2.55 -2.49 18.50
N LYS A 127 1.76 -3.46 18.97
CA LYS A 127 0.30 -3.43 18.78
C LYS A 127 -0.36 -2.16 19.30
N PRO A 128 0.04 -1.58 20.45
CA PRO A 128 -0.58 -0.35 20.93
C PRO A 128 -0.38 0.87 20.01
N ALA A 129 0.60 0.82 19.11
CA ALA A 129 0.86 1.90 18.15
C ALA A 129 -0.10 1.87 16.95
N PHE A 130 -0.86 0.79 16.77
CA PHE A 130 -1.76 0.63 15.63
C PHE A 130 -3.20 1.04 15.96
N PRO A 131 -3.95 1.55 14.96
CA PRO A 131 -3.52 1.75 13.58
C PRO A 131 -2.63 2.99 13.42
N VAL A 132 -1.58 2.87 12.60
CA VAL A 132 -0.73 4.01 12.23
C VAL A 132 -1.44 4.88 11.19
N ILE A 133 -2.18 4.24 10.29
CA ILE A 133 -3.06 4.91 9.33
C ILE A 133 -4.50 4.56 9.71
N ASP A 134 -5.37 5.56 9.72
CA ASP A 134 -6.77 5.34 10.08
C ASP A 134 -7.61 4.92 8.85
N GLU A 135 -8.86 4.59 9.10
CA GLU A 135 -9.81 4.20 8.05
C GLU A 135 -10.00 5.31 7.02
N LYS A 136 -9.95 6.56 7.45
CA LYS A 136 -10.09 7.72 6.57
C LYS A 136 -8.94 7.77 5.55
N ALA A 137 -7.72 7.47 5.99
CA ALA A 137 -6.57 7.39 5.10
C ALA A 137 -6.71 6.25 4.09
N LEU A 138 -7.25 5.11 4.50
CA LEU A 138 -7.52 4.00 3.59
C LEU A 138 -8.54 4.39 2.52
N ARG A 139 -9.58 5.14 2.89
CA ARG A 139 -10.57 5.65 1.94
C ARG A 139 -9.95 6.61 0.94
N ALA A 140 -9.07 7.49 1.41
CA ALA A 140 -8.38 8.43 0.55
C ALA A 140 -7.50 7.69 -0.48
N SER A 141 -6.80 6.64 -0.05
CA SER A 141 -5.99 5.81 -0.96
C SER A 141 -6.86 5.14 -2.04
N LEU A 142 -8.07 4.71 -1.69
CA LEU A 142 -8.99 4.14 -2.68
C LEU A 142 -9.39 5.15 -3.74
N GLY A 143 -9.61 6.41 -3.36
CA GLY A 143 -9.88 7.49 -4.31
C GLY A 143 -8.68 7.78 -5.21
N LEU A 144 -7.48 7.78 -4.64
CA LEU A 144 -6.24 7.94 -5.40
C LEU A 144 -6.02 6.78 -6.37
N LEU A 145 -6.36 5.56 -5.94
CA LEU A 145 -6.30 4.37 -6.79
C LEU A 145 -7.22 4.50 -7.99
N GLU A 146 -8.47 4.90 -7.78
CA GLU A 146 -9.40 5.13 -8.89
C GLU A 146 -8.85 6.16 -9.86
N ARG A 147 -8.31 7.27 -9.35
CA ARG A 147 -7.70 8.31 -10.19
C ARG A 147 -6.51 7.77 -10.99
N ALA A 148 -5.66 6.98 -10.35
CA ALA A 148 -4.50 6.38 -11.02
C ALA A 148 -4.91 5.46 -12.17
N VAL A 149 -5.95 4.66 -11.95
CA VAL A 149 -6.48 3.75 -12.99
C VAL A 149 -7.07 4.54 -14.16
N ARG A 150 -7.79 5.62 -13.87
CA ARG A 150 -8.48 6.42 -14.89
C ARG A 150 -7.56 7.30 -15.70
N ARG A 151 -6.54 7.88 -15.07
CA ARG A 151 -5.71 8.93 -15.67
C ARG A 151 -4.25 8.55 -15.84
N GLY A 152 -3.85 7.41 -15.27
CA GLY A 152 -2.44 7.08 -15.15
C GLY A 152 -1.77 7.92 -14.05
N TYR A 153 -0.48 7.74 -13.91
CA TYR A 153 0.33 8.43 -12.91
C TYR A 153 1.76 8.60 -13.44
N PRO A 154 2.52 9.58 -12.90
CA PRO A 154 3.90 9.79 -13.34
C PRO A 154 4.76 8.56 -13.06
N THR A 155 5.56 8.19 -14.04
CA THR A 155 6.62 7.18 -13.88
C THR A 155 7.95 7.87 -14.14
N PRO A 156 9.04 7.41 -13.46
CA PRO A 156 10.35 7.97 -13.75
C PRO A 156 10.70 7.79 -15.21
N ALA A 157 11.30 8.82 -15.80
CA ALA A 157 11.81 8.71 -17.17
C ALA A 157 12.84 7.58 -17.19
N ALA A 158 12.74 6.70 -18.21
CA ALA A 158 13.78 5.71 -18.46
C ALA A 158 15.03 6.49 -18.82
N GLY A 159 15.93 6.60 -17.84
CA GLY A 159 17.18 7.35 -18.00
C GLY A 159 18.31 6.46 -18.43
#